data_df36774a349c47ecfb24bd154573016f
#
_entry.id   df36774a349c47ecfb24bd154573016f
#
_cell.length_a   1.000
_cell.length_b   1.000
_cell.length_c   1.000
_cell.angle_alpha   90.00
_cell.angle_beta   90.00
_cell.angle_gamma   90.00
#
_symmetry.space_group_name_H-M   'P 1'
#
loop_
_entity.id
_entity.type
_entity.pdbx_description
1 polymer ?
#
loop_
_entity_poly.entity_id
_entity_poly.type
_entity_poly.pdbx_seq_one_letter_code
_entity_poly.pdbx_strand_id
1 'polypeptide(L)'
;VLSDCFKPEERGKSVAIYSLAPLLGPAVGPIVGGFISQDTTWRWVFYATSIADGVIQFGGLFFLRETYAPKILKWRAERIRKETGDSAYQTETERQNKTLSQTMRTALVRPFRLLSTQPIVQVLALYMAFIYGTMYLVLSTFSSLWTGVYNESTGIGGLNYISLGLGFWLGSQICAPLNDRIYRRLKARNNNIGRPEFRVPLLVVGAFLTPVGLFIYGWTAQFRRHWIAPNIGACLFGAGNIIAFQCIQTYMVDTYTRFAASALAAVAFLRCICGFAFPLFAPYMYNALHYGWGNSLLAFVSIGLGIPAPIFLWKYGEILRKRSPYAAG
;
A
#
# COMPACT_ATOMS: atom_id res chain seq x y z
N VAL A 1 -10.00 6.17 13.85
CA VAL A 1 -10.63 7.50 13.68
C VAL A 1 -11.75 7.44 12.64
N LEU A 2 -11.46 7.17 11.34
CA LEU A 2 -12.49 7.21 10.28
C LEU A 2 -13.65 6.23 10.54
N SER A 3 -13.32 4.99 11.01
CA SER A 3 -14.34 4.00 11.36
C SER A 3 -15.17 4.37 12.59
N ASP A 4 -14.63 5.22 13.45
CA ASP A 4 -15.24 5.59 14.72
C ASP A 4 -16.10 6.85 14.59
N CYS A 5 -15.75 7.74 13.65
CA CYS A 5 -16.40 9.04 13.47
C CYS A 5 -17.51 9.04 12.40
N PHE A 6 -17.45 8.12 11.43
CA PHE A 6 -18.39 8.10 10.30
C PHE A 6 -19.27 6.85 10.27
N LYS A 7 -20.56 7.05 9.97
CA LYS A 7 -21.51 5.94 9.74
C LYS A 7 -21.08 5.10 8.54
N PRO A 8 -21.45 3.81 8.48
CA PRO A 8 -21.07 2.93 7.37
C PRO A 8 -21.41 3.49 5.98
N GLU A 9 -22.52 4.24 5.85
CA GLU A 9 -22.98 4.82 4.59
C GLU A 9 -22.11 5.99 4.11
N GLU A 10 -21.52 6.75 5.04
CA GLU A 10 -20.70 7.95 4.76
C GLU A 10 -19.20 7.64 4.75
N ARG A 11 -18.79 6.51 5.33
CA ARG A 11 -17.40 6.09 5.49
C ARG A 11 -16.65 6.01 4.16
N GLY A 12 -17.32 5.60 3.09
CA GLY A 12 -16.72 5.47 1.77
C GLY A 12 -16.13 6.78 1.24
N LYS A 13 -16.88 7.89 1.36
CA LYS A 13 -16.40 9.22 0.94
C LYS A 13 -15.21 9.69 1.78
N SER A 14 -15.28 9.49 3.09
CA SER A 14 -14.23 9.91 4.02
C SER A 14 -12.93 9.12 3.81
N VAL A 15 -13.04 7.81 3.56
CA VAL A 15 -11.88 6.96 3.22
C VAL A 15 -11.29 7.36 1.87
N ALA A 16 -12.11 7.70 0.87
CA ALA A 16 -11.62 8.14 -0.42
C ALA A 16 -10.79 9.43 -0.33
N ILE A 17 -11.27 10.42 0.44
CA ILE A 17 -10.53 11.68 0.68
C ILE A 17 -9.23 11.40 1.45
N TYR A 18 -9.28 10.59 2.50
CA TYR A 18 -8.09 10.22 3.28
C TYR A 18 -7.04 9.50 2.42
N SER A 19 -7.48 8.63 1.51
CA SER A 19 -6.58 7.88 0.63
C SER A 19 -5.89 8.73 -0.43
N LEU A 20 -6.36 9.95 -0.70
CA LEU A 20 -5.69 10.88 -1.63
C LEU A 20 -4.31 11.31 -1.10
N ALA A 21 -4.16 11.56 0.20
CA ALA A 21 -2.91 12.04 0.77
C ALA A 21 -1.72 11.07 0.56
N PRO A 22 -1.81 9.77 0.90
CA PRO A 22 -0.75 8.81 0.60
C PRO A 22 -0.47 8.61 -0.89
N LEU A 23 -1.47 8.83 -1.76
CA LEU A 23 -1.30 8.69 -3.21
C LEU A 23 -0.63 9.91 -3.85
N LEU A 24 -0.92 11.10 -3.34
CA LEU A 24 -0.34 12.35 -3.84
C LEU A 24 1.07 12.59 -3.29
N GLY A 25 1.39 12.08 -2.11
CA GLY A 25 2.68 12.25 -1.46
C GLY A 25 3.88 11.91 -2.36
N PRO A 26 3.95 10.70 -2.96
CA PRO A 26 5.04 10.30 -3.85
C PRO A 26 5.16 11.12 -5.13
N ALA A 27 4.10 11.81 -5.56
CA ALA A 27 4.13 12.69 -6.72
C ALA A 27 4.54 14.12 -6.31
N VAL A 28 3.88 14.68 -5.31
CA VAL A 28 4.10 16.08 -4.87
C VAL A 28 5.44 16.26 -4.17
N GLY A 29 5.86 15.27 -3.36
CA GLY A 29 7.12 15.33 -2.61
C GLY A 29 8.35 15.60 -3.48
N PRO A 30 8.62 14.77 -4.50
CA PRO A 30 9.76 14.99 -5.39
C PRO A 30 9.67 16.27 -6.21
N ILE A 31 8.47 16.73 -6.58
CA ILE A 31 8.29 18.00 -7.30
C ILE A 31 8.75 19.16 -6.42
N VAL A 32 8.15 19.28 -5.24
CA VAL A 32 8.49 20.35 -4.28
C VAL A 32 9.95 20.24 -3.85
N GLY A 33 10.42 19.03 -3.55
CA GLY A 33 11.81 18.77 -3.19
C GLY A 33 12.80 19.11 -4.30
N GLY A 34 12.44 18.85 -5.57
CA GLY A 34 13.24 19.17 -6.75
C GLY A 34 13.47 20.67 -6.90
N PHE A 35 12.42 21.48 -6.83
CA PHE A 35 12.52 22.95 -6.91
C PHE A 35 13.27 23.53 -5.71
N ILE A 36 12.94 23.11 -4.49
CA ILE A 36 13.65 23.57 -3.29
C ILE A 36 15.16 23.25 -3.40
N SER A 37 15.50 22.04 -3.82
CA SER A 37 16.89 21.61 -3.97
C SER A 37 17.64 22.34 -5.09
N GLN A 38 16.94 22.73 -6.16
CA GLN A 38 17.50 23.48 -7.27
C GLN A 38 17.81 24.93 -6.88
N ASP A 39 16.86 25.62 -6.23
CA ASP A 39 16.96 27.06 -5.94
C ASP A 39 17.70 27.39 -4.64
N THR A 40 17.84 26.38 -3.75
CA THR A 40 18.49 26.55 -2.44
C THR A 40 19.54 25.44 -2.19
N THR A 41 19.33 24.65 -1.13
CA THR A 41 20.13 23.47 -0.80
C THR A 41 19.24 22.31 -0.41
N TRP A 42 19.73 21.07 -0.60
CA TRP A 42 18.99 19.85 -0.20
C TRP A 42 18.57 19.85 1.29
N ARG A 43 19.29 20.61 2.16
CA ARG A 43 18.94 20.74 3.59
C ARG A 43 17.58 21.41 3.80
N TRP A 44 17.23 22.35 2.94
CA TRP A 44 15.95 23.05 3.01
C TRP A 44 14.75 22.14 2.74
N VAL A 45 14.93 21.06 1.99
CA VAL A 45 13.87 20.04 1.82
C VAL A 45 13.47 19.44 3.17
N PHE A 46 14.48 19.13 4.02
CA PHE A 46 14.23 18.60 5.37
C PHE A 46 13.66 19.64 6.31
N TYR A 47 14.18 20.87 6.26
CA TYR A 47 13.65 21.94 7.11
C TYR A 47 12.20 22.28 6.76
N ALA A 48 11.86 22.42 5.48
CA ALA A 48 10.50 22.70 5.02
C ALA A 48 9.52 21.59 5.42
N THR A 49 9.90 20.32 5.22
CA THR A 49 9.06 19.19 5.64
C THR A 49 8.90 19.12 7.15
N SER A 50 9.97 19.34 7.92
CA SER A 50 9.91 19.34 9.39
C SER A 50 9.06 20.50 9.94
N ILE A 51 9.15 21.69 9.35
CA ILE A 51 8.34 22.85 9.72
C ILE A 51 6.86 22.57 9.41
N ALA A 52 6.57 22.05 8.20
CA ALA A 52 5.20 21.71 7.82
C ALA A 52 4.61 20.62 8.74
N ASP A 53 5.37 19.58 9.05
CA ASP A 53 4.96 18.54 10.00
C ASP A 53 4.72 19.14 11.40
N GLY A 54 5.63 19.99 11.89
CA GLY A 54 5.47 20.67 13.17
C GLY A 54 4.19 21.51 13.25
N VAL A 55 3.86 22.25 12.20
CA VAL A 55 2.62 23.04 12.12
C VAL A 55 1.39 22.13 12.14
N ILE A 56 1.41 21.03 11.36
CA ILE A 56 0.31 20.06 11.33
C ILE A 56 0.13 19.38 12.69
N GLN A 57 1.24 18.95 13.32
CA GLN A 57 1.22 18.31 14.64
C GLN A 57 0.68 19.28 15.71
N PHE A 58 1.14 20.52 15.69
CA PHE A 58 0.64 21.55 16.61
C PHE A 58 -0.87 21.79 16.41
N GLY A 59 -1.34 21.93 15.16
CA GLY A 59 -2.77 21.98 14.87
C GLY A 59 -3.52 20.75 15.38
N GLY A 60 -2.93 19.56 15.17
CA GLY A 60 -3.50 18.29 15.64
C GLY A 60 -3.74 18.23 17.15
N LEU A 61 -2.85 18.81 17.95
CA LEU A 61 -3.02 18.87 19.42
C LEU A 61 -4.30 19.61 19.86
N PHE A 62 -4.74 20.61 19.10
CA PHE A 62 -5.94 21.36 19.43
C PHE A 62 -7.21 20.76 18.83
N PHE A 63 -7.15 20.21 17.62
CA PHE A 63 -8.32 19.77 16.87
C PHE A 63 -8.60 18.28 16.98
N LEU A 64 -7.58 17.42 17.19
CA LEU A 64 -7.78 15.98 17.29
C LEU A 64 -8.16 15.58 18.70
N ARG A 65 -9.42 15.21 18.87
CA ARG A 65 -9.93 14.62 20.13
C ARG A 65 -9.75 13.11 20.11
N GLU A 66 -9.71 12.50 21.29
CA GLU A 66 -9.67 11.04 21.43
C GLU A 66 -10.95 10.41 20.87
N THR A 67 -10.81 9.48 19.95
CA THR A 67 -11.94 8.78 19.29
C THR A 67 -11.93 7.27 19.52
N TYR A 68 -10.90 6.75 20.20
CA TYR A 68 -10.76 5.33 20.44
C TYR A 68 -11.75 4.84 21.49
N ALA A 69 -12.79 4.13 21.06
CA ALA A 69 -13.90 3.71 21.90
C ALA A 69 -13.49 3.01 23.22
N PRO A 70 -12.51 2.07 23.26
CA PRO A 70 -12.11 1.46 24.53
C PRO A 70 -11.55 2.45 25.54
N LYS A 71 -10.84 3.50 25.09
CA LYS A 71 -10.28 4.51 25.98
C LYS A 71 -11.35 5.47 26.50
N ILE A 72 -12.27 5.88 25.62
CA ILE A 72 -13.42 6.71 26.00
C ILE A 72 -14.32 5.98 27.01
N LEU A 73 -14.60 4.69 26.76
CA LEU A 73 -15.37 3.86 27.68
C LEU A 73 -14.67 3.69 29.03
N LYS A 74 -13.34 3.53 29.03
CA LYS A 74 -12.55 3.49 30.27
C LYS A 74 -12.69 4.77 31.07
N TRP A 75 -12.51 5.94 30.45
CA TRP A 75 -12.71 7.23 31.12
C TRP A 75 -14.12 7.41 31.66
N ARG A 76 -15.13 6.93 30.90
CA ARG A 76 -16.52 6.96 31.35
C ARG A 76 -16.75 6.06 32.57
N ALA A 77 -16.21 4.84 32.54
CA ALA A 77 -16.29 3.92 33.67
C ALA A 77 -15.59 4.48 34.93
N GLU A 78 -14.40 5.08 34.77
CA GLU A 78 -13.69 5.76 35.86
C GLU A 78 -14.49 6.94 36.45
N ARG A 79 -15.17 7.74 35.62
CA ARG A 79 -16.04 8.82 36.08
C ARG A 79 -17.22 8.27 36.87
N ILE A 80 -17.93 7.25 36.35
CA ILE A 80 -19.07 6.65 37.05
C ILE A 80 -18.64 6.04 38.40
N ARG A 81 -17.51 5.34 38.44
CA ARG A 81 -16.95 4.83 39.70
C ARG A 81 -16.66 5.91 40.72
N LYS A 82 -16.19 7.09 40.31
CA LYS A 82 -15.97 8.24 41.22
C LYS A 82 -17.28 8.88 41.70
N GLU A 83 -18.31 8.89 40.85
CA GLU A 83 -19.61 9.51 41.17
C GLU A 83 -20.48 8.58 42.04
N THR A 84 -20.44 7.27 41.80
CA THR A 84 -21.29 6.29 42.49
C THR A 84 -20.63 5.56 43.66
N GLY A 85 -19.31 5.63 43.78
CA GLY A 85 -18.52 4.83 44.72
C GLY A 85 -18.52 3.34 44.45
N ASP A 86 -19.14 2.86 43.37
CA ASP A 86 -19.29 1.44 43.04
C ASP A 86 -18.22 0.96 42.05
N SER A 87 -17.38 0.02 42.50
CA SER A 87 -16.30 -0.59 41.71
C SER A 87 -16.78 -1.64 40.70
N ALA A 88 -18.08 -1.97 40.69
CA ALA A 88 -18.64 -2.98 39.77
C ALA A 88 -18.70 -2.50 38.30
N TYR A 89 -18.66 -1.19 38.07
CA TYR A 89 -18.62 -0.64 36.71
C TYR A 89 -17.26 -0.88 36.06
N GLN A 90 -17.17 -1.94 35.26
CA GLN A 90 -15.98 -2.31 34.49
C GLN A 90 -16.26 -2.36 33.00
N THR A 91 -15.26 -1.94 32.19
CA THR A 91 -15.35 -2.08 30.74
C THR A 91 -15.05 -3.54 30.34
N GLU A 92 -15.54 -3.96 29.17
CA GLU A 92 -15.22 -5.26 28.55
C GLU A 92 -13.71 -5.51 28.45
N THR A 93 -12.95 -4.45 28.17
CA THR A 93 -11.48 -4.50 28.07
C THR A 93 -10.81 -4.71 29.44
N GLU A 94 -11.38 -4.15 30.51
CA GLU A 94 -10.89 -4.36 31.89
C GLU A 94 -11.22 -5.77 32.39
N ARG A 95 -12.40 -6.30 32.05
CA ARG A 95 -12.82 -7.69 32.36
C ARG A 95 -11.88 -8.73 31.76
N GLN A 96 -11.34 -8.47 30.56
CA GLN A 96 -10.44 -9.42 29.90
C GLN A 96 -9.06 -9.53 30.56
N ASN A 97 -8.72 -8.68 31.52
CA ASN A 97 -7.49 -8.67 32.33
C ASN A 97 -6.18 -8.95 31.53
N LYS A 98 -6.17 -8.55 30.24
CA LYS A 98 -4.97 -8.74 29.41
C LYS A 98 -3.91 -7.73 29.77
N THR A 99 -2.79 -8.19 30.26
CA THR A 99 -1.61 -7.35 30.49
C THR A 99 -1.15 -6.74 29.17
N LEU A 100 -0.70 -5.48 29.20
CA LEU A 100 -0.15 -4.79 28.03
C LEU A 100 0.92 -5.63 27.32
N SER A 101 1.79 -6.28 28.09
CA SER A 101 2.83 -7.18 27.60
C SER A 101 2.26 -8.37 26.82
N GLN A 102 1.19 -9.01 27.30
CA GLN A 102 0.53 -10.11 26.58
C GLN A 102 -0.11 -9.65 25.27
N THR A 103 -0.75 -8.48 25.29
CA THR A 103 -1.34 -7.88 24.09
C THR A 103 -0.27 -7.54 23.07
N MET A 104 0.82 -6.91 23.48
CA MET A 104 1.95 -6.58 22.60
C MET A 104 2.63 -7.84 22.05
N ARG A 105 2.92 -8.83 22.90
CA ARG A 105 3.49 -10.10 22.46
C ARG A 105 2.61 -10.78 21.41
N THR A 106 1.32 -10.81 21.64
CA THR A 106 0.37 -11.40 20.68
C THR A 106 0.34 -10.62 19.36
N ALA A 107 0.34 -9.28 19.43
CA ALA A 107 0.33 -8.43 18.25
C ALA A 107 1.63 -8.55 17.43
N LEU A 108 2.79 -8.72 18.09
CA LEU A 108 4.08 -8.87 17.43
C LEU A 108 4.29 -10.28 16.86
N VAL A 109 3.95 -11.33 17.61
CA VAL A 109 4.23 -12.73 17.20
C VAL A 109 3.26 -13.23 16.12
N ARG A 110 1.98 -12.81 16.16
CA ARG A 110 0.96 -13.32 15.25
C ARG A 110 1.25 -13.06 13.77
N PRO A 111 1.71 -11.89 13.33
CA PRO A 111 2.09 -11.66 11.92
C PRO A 111 3.15 -12.63 11.42
N PHE A 112 4.21 -12.88 12.21
CA PHE A 112 5.27 -13.82 11.83
C PHE A 112 4.77 -15.26 11.79
N ARG A 113 3.89 -15.64 12.70
CA ARG A 113 3.26 -16.95 12.67
C ARG A 113 2.36 -17.13 11.43
N LEU A 114 1.61 -16.12 11.04
CA LEU A 114 0.83 -16.14 9.80
C LEU A 114 1.73 -16.24 8.58
N LEU A 115 2.81 -15.47 8.54
CA LEU A 115 3.78 -15.49 7.44
C LEU A 115 4.47 -16.86 7.31
N SER A 116 4.80 -17.52 8.41
CA SER A 116 5.49 -18.83 8.38
C SER A 116 4.56 -20.02 8.12
N THR A 117 3.26 -19.92 8.47
CA THR A 117 2.36 -21.08 8.46
C THR A 117 1.27 -21.03 7.39
N GLN A 118 0.97 -19.84 6.82
CA GLN A 118 -0.16 -19.67 5.91
C GLN A 118 0.30 -19.48 4.46
N PRO A 119 0.12 -20.46 3.54
CA PRO A 119 0.57 -20.37 2.15
C PRO A 119 -0.02 -19.18 1.39
N ILE A 120 -1.29 -18.82 1.66
CA ILE A 120 -1.93 -17.63 1.06
C ILE A 120 -1.17 -16.37 1.44
N VAL A 121 -0.80 -16.22 2.73
CA VAL A 121 -0.04 -15.06 3.22
C VAL A 121 1.35 -15.03 2.59
N GLN A 122 2.02 -16.19 2.48
CA GLN A 122 3.36 -16.30 1.88
C GLN A 122 3.39 -15.85 0.42
N VAL A 123 2.48 -16.38 -0.41
CA VAL A 123 2.39 -16.04 -1.84
C VAL A 123 2.08 -14.56 -2.02
N LEU A 124 1.10 -14.03 -1.28
CA LEU A 124 0.72 -12.63 -1.40
C LEU A 124 1.76 -11.68 -0.80
N ALA A 125 2.43 -12.07 0.29
CA ALA A 125 3.52 -11.29 0.86
C ALA A 125 4.73 -11.22 -0.09
N LEU A 126 5.09 -12.31 -0.75
CA LEU A 126 6.16 -12.33 -1.73
C LEU A 126 5.85 -11.44 -2.94
N TYR A 127 4.64 -11.57 -3.49
CA TYR A 127 4.22 -10.74 -4.62
C TYR A 127 4.14 -9.25 -4.23
N MET A 128 3.53 -8.94 -3.08
CA MET A 128 3.47 -7.57 -2.56
C MET A 128 4.87 -6.98 -2.31
N ALA A 129 5.78 -7.77 -1.75
CA ALA A 129 7.15 -7.36 -1.50
C ALA A 129 7.87 -7.00 -2.80
N PHE A 130 7.69 -7.80 -3.84
CA PHE A 130 8.29 -7.55 -5.15
C PHE A 130 7.74 -6.28 -5.81
N ILE A 131 6.40 -6.12 -5.89
CA ILE A 131 5.82 -4.92 -6.53
C ILE A 131 6.16 -3.64 -5.75
N TYR A 132 6.23 -3.72 -4.42
CA TYR A 132 6.58 -2.58 -3.58
C TYR A 132 8.08 -2.25 -3.67
N GLY A 133 8.93 -3.27 -3.65
CA GLY A 133 10.37 -3.10 -3.88
C GLY A 133 10.67 -2.48 -5.24
N THR A 134 10.03 -2.97 -6.31
CA THR A 134 10.17 -2.42 -7.66
C THR A 134 9.66 -0.99 -7.74
N MET A 135 8.57 -0.66 -7.05
CA MET A 135 8.06 0.70 -6.98
C MET A 135 9.09 1.65 -6.36
N TYR A 136 9.68 1.28 -5.22
CA TYR A 136 10.70 2.10 -4.57
C TYR A 136 12.01 2.17 -5.36
N LEU A 137 12.37 1.09 -6.06
CA LEU A 137 13.50 1.08 -6.98
C LEU A 137 13.32 2.11 -8.10
N VAL A 138 12.15 2.10 -8.76
CA VAL A 138 11.82 3.08 -9.81
C VAL A 138 11.77 4.48 -9.21
N LEU A 139 11.09 4.70 -8.08
CA LEU A 139 11.02 6.02 -7.43
C LEU A 139 12.40 6.59 -7.09
N SER A 140 13.31 5.78 -6.55
CA SER A 140 14.65 6.23 -6.14
C SER A 140 15.56 6.61 -7.31
N THR A 141 15.36 5.98 -8.47
CA THR A 141 16.18 6.21 -9.67
C THR A 141 15.51 7.11 -10.69
N PHE A 142 14.27 7.50 -10.47
CA PHE A 142 13.47 8.27 -11.41
C PHE A 142 14.09 9.63 -11.72
N SER A 143 14.52 10.37 -10.69
CA SER A 143 15.19 11.66 -10.88
C SER A 143 16.50 11.51 -11.67
N SER A 144 17.27 10.45 -11.43
CA SER A 144 18.54 10.21 -12.12
C SER A 144 18.35 9.94 -13.63
N LEU A 145 17.21 9.41 -14.05
CA LEU A 145 16.88 9.27 -15.47
C LEU A 145 16.75 10.64 -16.13
N TRP A 146 15.97 11.54 -15.52
CA TRP A 146 15.66 12.84 -16.14
C TRP A 146 16.87 13.79 -16.12
N THR A 147 17.59 13.83 -15.03
CA THR A 147 18.79 14.68 -14.93
C THR A 147 19.98 14.10 -15.69
N GLY A 148 20.17 12.77 -15.68
CA GLY A 148 21.35 12.12 -16.29
C GLY A 148 21.18 11.77 -17.76
N VAL A 149 20.03 11.20 -18.18
CA VAL A 149 19.80 10.76 -19.56
C VAL A 149 19.18 11.85 -20.42
N TYR A 150 18.20 12.58 -19.87
CA TYR A 150 17.50 13.66 -20.60
C TYR A 150 18.11 15.04 -20.39
N ASN A 151 19.08 15.17 -19.46
CA ASN A 151 19.76 16.43 -19.12
C ASN A 151 18.78 17.55 -18.69
N GLU A 152 17.69 17.18 -18.02
CA GLU A 152 16.74 18.13 -17.45
C GLU A 152 17.28 18.71 -16.13
N SER A 153 16.86 19.93 -15.78
CA SER A 153 17.14 20.48 -14.46
C SER A 153 16.43 19.67 -13.37
N THR A 154 16.90 19.74 -12.14
CA THR A 154 16.35 18.97 -11.01
C THR A 154 14.87 19.27 -10.78
N GLY A 155 14.44 20.52 -10.94
CA GLY A 155 13.05 20.93 -10.82
C GLY A 155 12.16 20.36 -11.93
N ILE A 156 12.59 20.46 -13.20
CA ILE A 156 11.85 19.91 -14.35
C ILE A 156 11.82 18.38 -14.28
N GLY A 157 12.95 17.74 -13.97
CA GLY A 157 13.01 16.29 -13.74
C GLY A 157 12.06 15.84 -12.64
N GLY A 158 11.85 16.66 -11.60
CA GLY A 158 10.85 16.45 -10.56
C GLY A 158 9.39 16.47 -11.07
N LEU A 159 9.07 17.30 -12.08
CA LEU A 159 7.73 17.34 -12.66
C LEU A 159 7.31 16.00 -13.32
N ASN A 160 8.27 15.23 -13.81
CA ASN A 160 7.97 13.93 -14.41
C ASN A 160 7.34 12.92 -13.42
N TYR A 161 7.51 13.12 -12.10
CA TYR A 161 6.79 12.30 -11.09
C TYR A 161 5.27 12.44 -11.16
N ILE A 162 4.75 13.47 -11.83
CA ILE A 162 3.31 13.59 -12.11
C ILE A 162 2.80 12.36 -12.86
N SER A 163 3.59 11.78 -13.75
CA SER A 163 3.20 10.59 -14.51
C SER A 163 2.96 9.37 -13.61
N LEU A 164 3.84 9.13 -12.63
CA LEU A 164 3.65 8.08 -11.61
C LEU A 164 2.46 8.39 -10.71
N GLY A 165 2.34 9.63 -10.24
CA GLY A 165 1.22 10.08 -9.42
C GLY A 165 -0.13 9.94 -10.14
N LEU A 166 -0.18 10.29 -11.44
CA LEU A 166 -1.36 10.10 -12.28
C LEU A 166 -1.70 8.61 -12.42
N GLY A 167 -0.68 7.75 -12.61
CA GLY A 167 -0.85 6.30 -12.65
C GLY A 167 -1.44 5.75 -11.35
N PHE A 168 -0.91 6.14 -10.21
CA PHE A 168 -1.44 5.76 -8.90
C PHE A 168 -2.87 6.24 -8.70
N TRP A 169 -3.16 7.47 -9.05
CA TRP A 169 -4.50 8.05 -8.92
C TRP A 169 -5.50 7.35 -9.81
N LEU A 170 -5.24 7.24 -11.12
CA LEU A 170 -6.12 6.55 -12.09
C LEU A 170 -6.33 5.09 -11.69
N GLY A 171 -5.25 4.37 -11.37
CA GLY A 171 -5.33 2.97 -10.94
C GLY A 171 -6.20 2.80 -9.69
N SER A 172 -6.05 3.69 -8.71
CA SER A 172 -6.86 3.65 -7.49
C SER A 172 -8.33 3.96 -7.74
N GLN A 173 -8.63 5.01 -8.53
CA GLN A 173 -10.01 5.40 -8.84
C GLN A 173 -10.76 4.37 -9.68
N ILE A 174 -10.06 3.67 -10.55
CA ILE A 174 -10.63 2.60 -11.38
C ILE A 174 -10.76 1.30 -10.56
N CYS A 175 -9.77 1.00 -9.72
CA CYS A 175 -9.69 -0.27 -8.98
C CYS A 175 -10.89 -0.46 -8.03
N ALA A 176 -11.20 0.52 -7.19
CA ALA A 176 -12.22 0.36 -6.15
C ALA A 176 -13.61 0.05 -6.73
N PRO A 177 -14.21 0.88 -7.64
CA PRO A 177 -15.54 0.61 -8.16
C PRO A 177 -15.58 -0.63 -9.06
N LEU A 178 -14.50 -0.91 -9.81
CA LEU A 178 -14.44 -2.06 -10.71
C LEU A 178 -14.32 -3.37 -9.91
N ASN A 179 -13.50 -3.38 -8.87
CA ASN A 179 -13.34 -4.52 -7.97
C ASN A 179 -14.66 -4.87 -7.28
N ASP A 180 -15.40 -3.87 -6.79
CA ASP A 180 -16.69 -4.08 -6.16
C ASP A 180 -17.78 -4.51 -7.15
N ARG A 181 -17.73 -4.00 -8.41
CA ARG A 181 -18.64 -4.43 -9.47
C ARG A 181 -18.40 -5.88 -9.87
N ILE A 182 -17.13 -6.29 -10.02
CA ILE A 182 -16.74 -7.68 -10.30
C ILE A 182 -17.20 -8.60 -9.15
N TYR A 183 -16.89 -8.21 -7.91
CA TYR A 183 -17.26 -8.96 -6.71
C TYR A 183 -18.77 -9.19 -6.65
N ARG A 184 -19.58 -8.14 -6.81
CA ARG A 184 -21.07 -8.24 -6.79
C ARG A 184 -21.61 -9.15 -7.90
N ARG A 185 -21.07 -9.06 -9.13
CA ARG A 185 -21.48 -9.92 -10.24
C ARG A 185 -21.16 -11.38 -9.99
N LEU A 186 -19.95 -11.68 -9.47
CA LEU A 186 -19.56 -13.05 -9.16
C LEU A 186 -20.32 -13.60 -7.96
N LYS A 187 -20.60 -12.79 -6.94
CA LYS A 187 -21.43 -13.15 -5.80
C LYS A 187 -22.86 -13.52 -6.24
N ALA A 188 -23.47 -12.72 -7.10
CA ALA A 188 -24.81 -13.00 -7.64
C ALA A 188 -24.86 -14.31 -8.44
N ARG A 189 -23.77 -14.66 -9.16
CA ARG A 189 -23.65 -15.94 -9.87
C ARG A 189 -23.38 -17.13 -8.96
N ASN A 190 -22.97 -16.91 -7.73
CA ASN A 190 -22.64 -17.93 -6.74
C ASN A 190 -23.71 -17.99 -5.62
N ASN A 191 -24.97 -18.00 -5.95
CA ASN A 191 -26.09 -18.09 -5.00
C ASN A 191 -26.03 -17.02 -3.88
N ASN A 192 -25.56 -15.84 -4.19
CA ASN A 192 -25.32 -14.74 -3.24
C ASN A 192 -24.29 -15.05 -2.12
N ILE A 193 -23.51 -16.11 -2.25
CA ILE A 193 -22.43 -16.43 -1.32
C ILE A 193 -21.15 -15.71 -1.79
N GLY A 194 -20.66 -14.78 -0.96
CA GLY A 194 -19.42 -14.05 -1.22
C GLY A 194 -18.19 -14.92 -0.95
N ARG A 195 -17.15 -14.76 -1.78
CA ARG A 195 -15.84 -15.43 -1.61
C ARG A 195 -14.72 -14.42 -1.81
N PRO A 196 -13.65 -14.46 -1.00
CA PRO A 196 -12.48 -13.58 -1.20
C PRO A 196 -11.88 -13.69 -2.60
N GLU A 197 -11.93 -14.88 -3.20
CA GLU A 197 -11.40 -15.17 -4.54
C GLU A 197 -12.02 -14.28 -5.64
N PHE A 198 -13.19 -13.70 -5.41
CA PHE A 198 -13.84 -12.78 -6.36
C PHE A 198 -13.11 -11.43 -6.50
N ARG A 199 -12.10 -11.17 -5.66
CA ARG A 199 -11.18 -10.02 -5.80
C ARG A 199 -10.01 -10.29 -6.76
N VAL A 200 -9.75 -11.57 -7.08
CA VAL A 200 -8.60 -12.00 -7.89
C VAL A 200 -8.66 -11.54 -9.36
N PRO A 201 -9.81 -11.50 -10.06
CA PRO A 201 -9.83 -11.15 -11.48
C PRO A 201 -9.20 -9.78 -11.80
N LEU A 202 -9.38 -8.80 -10.94
CA LEU A 202 -8.78 -7.48 -11.14
C LEU A 202 -7.27 -7.47 -10.84
N LEU A 203 -6.79 -8.36 -9.96
CA LEU A 203 -5.38 -8.55 -9.70
C LEU A 203 -4.62 -8.96 -10.97
N VAL A 204 -5.25 -9.75 -11.86
CA VAL A 204 -4.68 -10.13 -13.16
C VAL A 204 -4.41 -8.89 -14.02
N VAL A 205 -5.32 -7.92 -14.04
CA VAL A 205 -5.13 -6.66 -14.80
C VAL A 205 -3.89 -5.91 -14.28
N GLY A 206 -3.75 -5.78 -12.96
CA GLY A 206 -2.56 -5.18 -12.35
C GLY A 206 -1.28 -5.93 -12.70
N ALA A 207 -1.33 -7.27 -12.69
CA ALA A 207 -0.21 -8.13 -13.03
C ALA A 207 0.27 -8.01 -14.49
N PHE A 208 -0.60 -7.62 -15.42
CA PHE A 208 -0.26 -7.31 -16.81
C PHE A 208 0.22 -5.87 -17.02
N LEU A 209 -0.44 -4.89 -16.39
CA LEU A 209 -0.08 -3.48 -16.55
C LEU A 209 1.32 -3.16 -16.01
N THR A 210 1.71 -3.76 -14.90
CA THR A 210 3.02 -3.54 -14.28
C THR A 210 4.18 -3.87 -15.22
N PRO A 211 4.32 -5.08 -15.78
CA PRO A 211 5.42 -5.38 -16.70
C PRO A 211 5.35 -4.61 -18.01
N VAL A 212 4.14 -4.37 -18.56
CA VAL A 212 3.98 -3.54 -19.77
C VAL A 212 4.51 -2.14 -19.54
N GLY A 213 4.16 -1.53 -18.40
CA GLY A 213 4.68 -0.22 -18.02
C GLY A 213 6.20 -0.21 -17.89
N LEU A 214 6.80 -1.24 -17.25
CA LEU A 214 8.25 -1.37 -17.11
C LEU A 214 8.97 -1.53 -18.45
N PHE A 215 8.43 -2.34 -19.37
CA PHE A 215 9.01 -2.47 -20.71
C PHE A 215 9.00 -1.14 -21.47
N ILE A 216 7.86 -0.46 -21.50
CA ILE A 216 7.76 0.84 -22.18
C ILE A 216 8.73 1.83 -21.52
N TYR A 217 8.70 1.97 -20.19
CA TYR A 217 9.59 2.86 -19.46
C TYR A 217 11.06 2.60 -19.74
N GLY A 218 11.50 1.34 -19.61
CA GLY A 218 12.90 0.97 -19.75
C GLY A 218 13.44 1.18 -21.17
N TRP A 219 12.75 0.69 -22.17
CA TRP A 219 13.23 0.75 -23.56
C TRP A 219 13.14 2.16 -24.16
N THR A 220 12.09 2.92 -23.84
CA THR A 220 11.97 4.30 -24.33
C THR A 220 13.01 5.22 -23.67
N ALA A 221 13.32 4.99 -22.39
CA ALA A 221 14.40 5.69 -21.69
C ALA A 221 15.77 5.35 -22.28
N GLN A 222 16.08 4.08 -22.55
CA GLN A 222 17.36 3.64 -23.10
C GLN A 222 17.63 4.24 -24.48
N PHE A 223 16.61 4.29 -25.34
CA PHE A 223 16.74 4.88 -26.68
C PHE A 223 16.50 6.40 -26.73
N ARG A 224 16.44 7.06 -25.57
CA ARG A 224 16.21 8.51 -25.45
C ARG A 224 15.05 8.99 -26.33
N ARG A 225 13.95 8.24 -26.33
CA ARG A 225 12.75 8.64 -27.06
C ARG A 225 12.13 9.87 -26.44
N HIS A 226 11.19 10.52 -27.16
CA HIS A 226 10.51 11.70 -26.65
C HIS A 226 10.05 11.50 -25.19
N TRP A 227 10.23 12.49 -24.34
CA TRP A 227 10.01 12.45 -22.88
C TRP A 227 8.62 11.92 -22.46
N ILE A 228 7.62 12.09 -23.32
CA ILE A 228 6.26 11.54 -23.07
C ILE A 228 6.27 10.00 -23.00
N ALA A 229 7.09 9.33 -23.81
CA ALA A 229 7.06 7.87 -23.93
C ALA A 229 7.46 7.14 -22.61
N PRO A 230 8.58 7.46 -21.93
CA PRO A 230 8.85 6.87 -20.61
C PRO A 230 7.83 7.31 -19.55
N ASN A 231 7.25 8.50 -19.65
CA ASN A 231 6.21 8.94 -18.74
C ASN A 231 4.90 8.12 -18.90
N ILE A 232 4.53 7.72 -20.11
CA ILE A 232 3.42 6.78 -20.34
C ILE A 232 3.73 5.42 -19.70
N GLY A 233 4.95 4.91 -19.88
CA GLY A 233 5.40 3.68 -19.23
C GLY A 233 5.32 3.75 -17.70
N ALA A 234 5.79 4.86 -17.12
CA ALA A 234 5.71 5.10 -15.68
C ALA A 234 4.26 5.19 -15.16
N CYS A 235 3.38 5.83 -15.91
CA CYS A 235 1.95 5.91 -15.58
C CYS A 235 1.28 4.52 -15.58
N LEU A 236 1.52 3.70 -16.61
CA LEU A 236 0.98 2.34 -16.69
C LEU A 236 1.55 1.45 -15.57
N PHE A 237 2.85 1.54 -15.30
CA PHE A 237 3.49 0.86 -14.19
C PHE A 237 2.85 1.26 -12.86
N GLY A 238 2.68 2.54 -12.60
CA GLY A 238 2.04 3.06 -11.39
C GLY A 238 0.60 2.56 -11.24
N ALA A 239 -0.19 2.61 -12.30
CA ALA A 239 -1.58 2.11 -12.30
C ALA A 239 -1.64 0.60 -12.01
N GLY A 240 -0.81 -0.20 -12.67
CA GLY A 240 -0.73 -1.65 -12.42
C GLY A 240 -0.34 -1.98 -10.98
N ASN A 241 0.66 -1.27 -10.46
CA ASN A 241 1.18 -1.44 -9.12
C ASN A 241 0.11 -1.19 -8.05
N ILE A 242 -0.62 -0.07 -8.13
CA ILE A 242 -1.66 0.28 -7.15
C ILE A 242 -2.88 -0.63 -7.25
N ILE A 243 -3.26 -1.08 -8.45
CA ILE A 243 -4.34 -2.06 -8.64
C ILE A 243 -3.98 -3.37 -7.94
N ALA A 244 -2.78 -3.90 -8.18
CA ALA A 244 -2.32 -5.12 -7.53
C ALA A 244 -2.25 -4.97 -6.01
N PHE A 245 -1.73 -3.84 -5.53
CA PHE A 245 -1.65 -3.51 -4.11
C PHE A 245 -3.03 -3.52 -3.43
N GLN A 246 -4.01 -2.83 -4.00
CA GLN A 246 -5.37 -2.75 -3.44
C GLN A 246 -6.10 -4.10 -3.49
N CYS A 247 -5.94 -4.86 -4.57
CA CYS A 247 -6.54 -6.19 -4.69
C CYS A 247 -5.98 -7.16 -3.65
N ILE A 248 -4.66 -7.14 -3.42
CA ILE A 248 -4.04 -7.99 -2.39
C ILE A 248 -4.52 -7.58 -1.00
N GLN A 249 -4.57 -6.29 -0.70
CA GLN A 249 -5.06 -5.82 0.61
C GLN A 249 -6.50 -6.22 0.87
N THR A 250 -7.40 -5.99 -0.09
CA THR A 250 -8.82 -6.36 0.06
C THR A 250 -9.01 -7.87 0.17
N TYR A 251 -8.28 -8.66 -0.63
CA TYR A 251 -8.30 -10.12 -0.52
C TYR A 251 -7.86 -10.60 0.87
N MET A 252 -6.78 -10.03 1.43
CA MET A 252 -6.27 -10.37 2.76
C MET A 252 -7.29 -10.04 3.85
N VAL A 253 -7.95 -8.88 3.77
CA VAL A 253 -8.99 -8.48 4.73
C VAL A 253 -10.20 -9.40 4.65
N ASP A 254 -10.66 -9.73 3.45
CA ASP A 254 -11.80 -10.62 3.23
C ASP A 254 -11.50 -12.06 3.67
N THR A 255 -10.23 -12.53 3.52
CA THR A 255 -9.81 -13.88 3.90
C THR A 255 -9.61 -14.02 5.41
N TYR A 256 -9.01 -13.04 6.07
CA TYR A 256 -8.62 -13.10 7.49
C TYR A 256 -9.40 -12.10 8.34
N THR A 257 -10.70 -11.97 8.18
CA THR A 257 -11.56 -10.93 8.79
C THR A 257 -11.24 -10.66 10.26
N ARG A 258 -11.22 -11.71 11.11
CA ARG A 258 -10.90 -11.59 12.54
C ARG A 258 -9.44 -11.22 12.82
N PHE A 259 -8.53 -11.58 11.93
CA PHE A 259 -7.09 -11.39 12.07
C PHE A 259 -6.51 -10.47 10.97
N ALA A 260 -7.36 -9.69 10.31
CA ALA A 260 -6.99 -8.86 9.17
C ALA A 260 -5.78 -7.95 9.45
N ALA A 261 -5.75 -7.29 10.60
CA ALA A 261 -4.63 -6.43 10.99
C ALA A 261 -3.31 -7.21 11.09
N SER A 262 -3.33 -8.45 11.64
CA SER A 262 -2.12 -9.27 11.74
C SER A 262 -1.69 -9.83 10.38
N ALA A 263 -2.63 -10.17 9.51
CA ALA A 263 -2.36 -10.64 8.16
C ALA A 263 -1.77 -9.52 7.28
N LEU A 264 -2.34 -8.32 7.37
CA LEU A 264 -1.78 -7.14 6.69
C LEU A 264 -0.40 -6.76 7.23
N ALA A 265 -0.16 -6.86 8.53
CA ALA A 265 1.15 -6.62 9.13
C ALA A 265 2.20 -7.63 8.65
N ALA A 266 1.82 -8.91 8.47
CA ALA A 266 2.69 -9.95 7.91
C ALA A 266 3.15 -9.60 6.48
N VAL A 267 2.21 -9.18 5.63
CA VAL A 267 2.51 -8.74 4.26
C VAL A 267 3.33 -7.45 4.27
N ALA A 268 3.01 -6.51 5.18
CA ALA A 268 3.72 -5.24 5.30
C ALA A 268 5.19 -5.43 5.72
N PHE A 269 5.50 -6.40 6.56
CA PHE A 269 6.86 -6.68 7.00
C PHE A 269 7.77 -7.00 5.80
N LEU A 270 7.39 -7.97 4.98
CA LEU A 270 8.21 -8.39 3.85
C LEU A 270 8.31 -7.29 2.77
N ARG A 271 7.22 -6.58 2.49
CA ARG A 271 7.23 -5.49 1.53
C ARG A 271 8.15 -4.34 1.95
N CYS A 272 8.21 -4.01 3.25
CA CYS A 272 9.08 -2.94 3.75
C CYS A 272 10.56 -3.32 3.64
N ILE A 273 10.90 -4.60 3.87
CA ILE A 273 12.27 -5.11 3.65
C ILE A 273 12.67 -4.94 2.17
N CYS A 274 11.82 -5.35 1.23
CA CYS A 274 12.10 -5.18 -0.20
C CYS A 274 12.11 -3.72 -0.62
N GLY A 275 11.23 -2.88 -0.06
CA GLY A 275 11.23 -1.43 -0.28
C GLY A 275 12.51 -0.73 0.18
N PHE A 276 13.17 -1.27 1.21
CA PHE A 276 14.50 -0.84 1.63
C PHE A 276 15.61 -1.41 0.74
N ALA A 277 15.58 -2.72 0.46
CA ALA A 277 16.68 -3.41 -0.21
C ALA A 277 16.79 -3.05 -1.70
N PHE A 278 15.69 -2.90 -2.42
CA PHE A 278 15.70 -2.68 -3.86
C PHE A 278 16.36 -1.37 -4.29
N PRO A 279 16.11 -0.22 -3.65
CA PRO A 279 16.84 1.01 -3.95
C PRO A 279 18.35 0.90 -3.77
N LEU A 280 18.84 0.06 -2.86
CA LEU A 280 20.28 -0.07 -2.60
C LEU A 280 21.04 -0.66 -3.79
N PHE A 281 20.47 -1.63 -4.50
CA PHE A 281 21.12 -2.21 -5.67
C PHE A 281 20.71 -1.56 -7.01
N ALA A 282 19.70 -0.71 -7.01
CA ALA A 282 19.17 -0.08 -8.22
C ALA A 282 20.23 0.63 -9.08
N PRO A 283 21.12 1.48 -8.51
CA PRO A 283 22.17 2.12 -9.30
C PRO A 283 23.12 1.11 -9.96
N TYR A 284 23.50 0.06 -9.22
CA TYR A 284 24.40 -0.99 -9.74
C TYR A 284 23.72 -1.76 -10.88
N MET A 285 22.45 -2.10 -10.73
CA MET A 285 21.65 -2.78 -11.75
C MET A 285 21.57 -1.95 -13.03
N TYR A 286 21.23 -0.66 -12.95
CA TYR A 286 21.11 0.19 -14.13
C TYR A 286 22.47 0.52 -14.78
N ASN A 287 23.55 0.57 -14.00
CA ASN A 287 24.89 0.74 -14.54
C ASN A 287 25.33 -0.50 -15.34
N ALA A 288 24.98 -1.70 -14.87
CA ALA A 288 25.37 -2.95 -15.55
C ALA A 288 24.43 -3.33 -16.72
N LEU A 289 23.12 -3.16 -16.55
CA LEU A 289 22.09 -3.63 -17.51
C LEU A 289 21.47 -2.51 -18.34
N HIS A 290 21.80 -1.26 -18.04
CA HIS A 290 21.13 -0.08 -18.58
C HIS A 290 19.61 -0.07 -18.30
N TYR A 291 18.89 0.97 -18.73
CA TYR A 291 17.46 1.11 -18.42
C TYR A 291 16.60 0.04 -19.10
N GLY A 292 16.90 -0.34 -20.33
CA GLY A 292 16.12 -1.30 -21.09
C GLY A 292 16.14 -2.70 -20.45
N TRP A 293 17.31 -3.29 -20.32
CA TRP A 293 17.44 -4.63 -19.74
C TRP A 293 17.20 -4.67 -18.23
N GLY A 294 17.56 -3.62 -17.49
CA GLY A 294 17.26 -3.54 -16.07
C GLY A 294 15.77 -3.60 -15.80
N ASN A 295 14.97 -2.79 -16.51
CA ASN A 295 13.51 -2.82 -16.39
C ASN A 295 12.90 -4.09 -17.01
N SER A 296 13.51 -4.67 -18.04
CA SER A 296 13.07 -5.96 -18.59
C SER A 296 13.23 -7.10 -17.59
N LEU A 297 14.33 -7.14 -16.84
CA LEU A 297 14.54 -8.10 -15.76
C LEU A 297 13.41 -7.99 -14.71
N LEU A 298 13.13 -6.78 -14.25
CA LEU A 298 12.03 -6.53 -13.30
C LEU A 298 10.67 -6.93 -13.89
N ALA A 299 10.44 -6.64 -15.17
CA ALA A 299 9.21 -7.03 -15.86
C ALA A 299 9.05 -8.55 -15.97
N PHE A 300 10.10 -9.30 -16.30
CA PHE A 300 10.05 -10.77 -16.36
C PHE A 300 9.81 -11.38 -14.97
N VAL A 301 10.45 -10.87 -13.93
CA VAL A 301 10.16 -11.30 -12.55
C VAL A 301 8.72 -10.95 -12.17
N SER A 302 8.22 -9.77 -12.56
CA SER A 302 6.82 -9.38 -12.36
C SER A 302 5.84 -10.34 -13.05
N ILE A 303 6.14 -10.79 -14.25
CA ILE A 303 5.36 -11.81 -14.97
C ILE A 303 5.41 -13.14 -14.23
N GLY A 304 6.62 -13.58 -13.83
CA GLY A 304 6.85 -14.85 -13.14
C GLY A 304 6.17 -14.95 -11.76
N LEU A 305 5.99 -13.84 -11.06
CA LEU A 305 5.27 -13.80 -9.78
C LEU A 305 3.81 -13.38 -9.94
N GLY A 306 3.57 -12.38 -10.78
CA GLY A 306 2.28 -11.73 -10.91
C GLY A 306 1.23 -12.57 -11.66
N ILE A 307 1.61 -13.37 -12.64
CA ILE A 307 0.65 -14.23 -13.36
C ILE A 307 0.31 -15.50 -12.57
N PRO A 308 1.28 -16.24 -12.00
CA PRO A 308 0.96 -17.44 -11.22
C PRO A 308 0.18 -17.16 -9.95
N ALA A 309 0.43 -16.04 -9.26
CA ALA A 309 -0.22 -15.73 -7.98
C ALA A 309 -1.76 -15.65 -8.07
N PRO A 310 -2.37 -14.88 -9.00
CA PRO A 310 -3.82 -14.89 -9.19
C PRO A 310 -4.37 -16.27 -9.59
N ILE A 311 -3.69 -17.01 -10.47
CA ILE A 311 -4.11 -18.34 -10.89
C ILE A 311 -4.11 -19.32 -9.71
N PHE A 312 -3.06 -19.27 -8.90
CA PHE A 312 -2.95 -20.08 -7.69
C PHE A 312 -4.08 -19.76 -6.69
N LEU A 313 -4.34 -18.49 -6.44
CA LEU A 313 -5.41 -18.06 -5.54
C LEU A 313 -6.80 -18.45 -6.07
N TRP A 314 -7.02 -18.32 -7.38
CA TRP A 314 -8.30 -18.69 -7.99
C TRP A 314 -8.60 -20.18 -7.90
N LYS A 315 -7.59 -21.04 -8.12
CA LYS A 315 -7.73 -22.50 -8.09
C LYS A 315 -7.69 -23.08 -6.68
N TYR A 316 -6.78 -22.61 -5.85
CA TYR A 316 -6.46 -23.23 -4.57
C TYR A 316 -6.87 -22.40 -3.35
N GLY A 317 -7.26 -21.14 -3.53
CA GLY A 317 -7.56 -20.22 -2.44
C GLY A 317 -8.61 -20.77 -1.47
N GLU A 318 -9.72 -21.29 -1.98
CA GLU A 318 -10.78 -21.88 -1.15
C GLU A 318 -10.29 -23.10 -0.34
N ILE A 319 -9.51 -23.98 -0.96
CA ILE A 319 -8.97 -25.19 -0.31
C ILE A 319 -8.01 -24.80 0.81
N LEU A 320 -7.11 -23.86 0.55
CA LEU A 320 -6.14 -23.38 1.53
C LEU A 320 -6.82 -22.64 2.69
N ARG A 321 -7.85 -21.84 2.38
CA ARG A 321 -8.64 -21.13 3.38
C ARG A 321 -9.36 -22.08 4.33
N LYS A 322 -10.01 -23.11 3.80
CA LYS A 322 -10.69 -24.14 4.60
C LYS A 322 -9.74 -24.91 5.55
N ARG A 323 -8.46 -25.03 5.19
CA ARG A 323 -7.43 -25.67 6.03
C ARG A 323 -6.80 -24.72 7.04
N SER A 324 -7.05 -23.43 6.94
CA SER A 324 -6.44 -22.42 7.79
C SER A 324 -7.27 -22.19 9.07
N PRO A 325 -6.70 -22.32 10.26
CA PRO A 325 -7.41 -22.00 11.52
C PRO A 325 -7.62 -20.50 11.73
N TYR A 326 -7.06 -19.66 10.86
CA TYR A 326 -7.12 -18.21 10.96
C TYR A 326 -8.04 -17.57 9.93
N ALA A 327 -8.33 -18.26 8.83
CA ALA A 327 -9.17 -17.73 7.77
C ALA A 327 -10.66 -17.83 8.12
N ALA A 328 -11.45 -16.91 7.55
CA ALA A 328 -12.90 -17.04 7.57
C ALA A 328 -13.29 -18.23 6.70
N GLY A 329 -13.99 -19.17 7.28
CA GLY A 329 -14.47 -20.40 6.64
C GLY A 329 -15.53 -20.14 5.56
#